data_64523f6be5876a66d034fa4091e4a9b5
#
_entry.id   64523f6be5876a66d034fa4091e4a9b5
#
_cell.length_a   1.000
_cell.length_b   1.000
_cell.length_c   1.000
_cell.angle_alpha   90.00
_cell.angle_beta   90.00
_cell.angle_gamma   90.00
#
_symmetry.space_group_name_H-M   'P 1'
#
loop_
_entity.id
_entity.type
_entity.pdbx_description
1 polymer ?
#
loop_
_entity_poly.entity_id
_entity_poly.type
_entity_poly.pdbx_seq_one_letter_code
_entity_poly.pdbx_strand_id
1 'polypeptide(L)'
;MKRVLLLLLCALPAAAGPLEEAGLIDVQTVENLPVFVSLRYATQNNFTGKKIYSSAKCYLHKDAVEGLKKAVSLAAQENEPFTFCLWDCYRPQDEHRKLWQAKPDPSYVAMPKRGSRHSRGMAVDLTPCDFNGNPLKMPTDFDSFTKEAHMDFYDLPADVLARRETLKKIMTTAGFTYTRTEWWHFDKKGWKSKPLLNVPIP
;
A
#
# COMPACT_ATOMS: atom_id res chain seq x y z
N MET A 1 -4.45 28.49 55.19
CA MET A 1 -4.60 27.34 54.30
C MET A 1 -4.97 27.88 52.90
N LYS A 2 -4.03 27.91 51.96
CA LYS A 2 -4.27 28.36 50.57
C LYS A 2 -4.75 27.14 49.75
N ARG A 3 -5.98 27.18 49.24
CA ARG A 3 -6.52 26.15 48.34
C ARG A 3 -5.90 26.39 46.94
N VAL A 4 -5.11 25.46 46.46
CA VAL A 4 -4.61 25.43 45.07
C VAL A 4 -5.74 24.82 44.24
N LEU A 5 -6.33 25.62 43.36
CA LEU A 5 -7.31 25.17 42.40
C LEU A 5 -6.54 24.57 41.21
N LEU A 6 -6.56 23.24 41.10
CA LEU A 6 -5.98 22.53 39.96
C LEU A 6 -6.97 22.60 38.79
N LEU A 7 -6.71 23.48 37.83
CA LEU A 7 -7.44 23.51 36.55
C LEU A 7 -7.02 22.31 35.69
N LEU A 8 -7.87 21.30 35.62
CA LEU A 8 -7.75 20.26 34.58
C LEU A 8 -8.06 20.88 33.21
N LEU A 9 -7.02 21.17 32.41
CA LEU A 9 -7.24 21.44 31.01
C LEU A 9 -7.64 20.12 30.32
N CYS A 10 -8.92 19.92 30.07
CA CYS A 10 -9.38 18.91 29.10
C CYS A 10 -8.94 19.36 27.71
N ALA A 11 -7.89 18.73 27.16
CA ALA A 11 -7.56 18.89 25.75
C ALA A 11 -8.74 18.35 24.92
N LEU A 12 -9.41 19.22 24.16
CA LEU A 12 -10.39 18.81 23.18
C LEU A 12 -9.67 17.94 22.13
N PRO A 13 -10.24 16.81 21.69
CA PRO A 13 -9.65 16.03 20.61
C PRO A 13 -9.51 16.94 19.36
N ALA A 14 -8.36 16.92 18.72
CA ALA A 14 -8.14 17.61 17.46
C ALA A 14 -9.20 17.13 16.45
N ALA A 15 -9.77 18.05 15.69
CA ALA A 15 -10.71 17.70 14.62
C ALA A 15 -10.00 16.76 13.63
N ALA A 16 -10.71 15.73 13.16
CA ALA A 16 -10.20 14.83 12.13
C ALA A 16 -9.87 15.62 10.86
N GLY A 17 -8.74 15.32 10.25
CA GLY A 17 -8.38 15.94 8.98
C GLY A 17 -9.15 15.33 7.80
N PRO A 18 -9.07 15.96 6.60
CA PRO A 18 -9.82 15.50 5.42
C PRO A 18 -9.53 14.03 5.00
N LEU A 19 -8.34 13.52 5.29
CA LEU A 19 -7.97 12.11 5.01
C LEU A 19 -8.66 11.17 5.99
N GLU A 20 -8.67 11.49 7.27
CA GLU A 20 -9.35 10.72 8.31
C GLU A 20 -10.87 10.73 8.11
N GLU A 21 -11.46 11.87 7.73
CA GLU A 21 -12.89 11.98 7.38
C GLU A 21 -13.24 11.10 6.18
N ALA A 22 -12.31 10.95 5.23
CA ALA A 22 -12.44 10.02 4.11
C ALA A 22 -12.22 8.54 4.50
N GLY A 23 -11.95 8.25 5.79
CA GLY A 23 -11.70 6.90 6.31
C GLY A 23 -10.30 6.37 6.01
N LEU A 24 -9.36 7.25 5.67
CA LEU A 24 -7.96 6.92 5.44
C LEU A 24 -7.15 7.05 6.74
N ILE A 25 -6.25 6.12 6.96
CA ILE A 25 -5.37 6.05 8.13
C ILE A 25 -3.92 6.12 7.65
N ASP A 26 -3.11 6.96 8.27
CA ASP A 26 -1.65 6.95 8.07
C ASP A 26 -1.09 5.64 8.65
N VAL A 27 -0.61 4.75 7.79
CA VAL A 27 -0.10 3.43 8.17
C VAL A 27 1.07 3.53 9.14
N GLN A 28 1.85 4.61 9.06
CA GLN A 28 3.04 4.84 9.90
C GLN A 28 2.67 5.19 11.36
N THR A 29 1.40 5.54 11.62
CA THR A 29 0.88 5.82 12.97
C THR A 29 0.16 4.64 13.61
N VAL A 30 0.01 3.53 12.89
CA VAL A 30 -0.70 2.35 13.37
C VAL A 30 0.19 1.56 14.33
N GLU A 31 -0.23 1.47 15.57
CA GLU A 31 0.49 0.71 16.59
C GLU A 31 0.59 -0.79 16.24
N ASN A 32 1.74 -1.37 16.54
CA ASN A 32 2.02 -2.81 16.33
C ASN A 32 1.85 -3.28 14.89
N LEU A 33 2.11 -2.40 13.93
CA LEU A 33 2.15 -2.74 12.51
C LEU A 33 3.59 -2.59 11.97
N PRO A 34 4.45 -3.61 12.13
CA PRO A 34 5.85 -3.55 11.74
C PRO A 34 6.01 -3.68 10.21
N VAL A 35 5.74 -2.60 9.49
CA VAL A 35 5.96 -2.48 8.05
C VAL A 35 6.91 -1.33 7.75
N PHE A 36 7.59 -1.39 6.61
CA PHE A 36 8.44 -0.30 6.13
C PHE A 36 7.72 0.43 4.99
N VAL A 37 7.72 1.75 5.04
CA VAL A 37 7.13 2.58 3.99
C VAL A 37 8.25 3.10 3.08
N SER A 38 8.20 2.72 1.81
CA SER A 38 9.18 3.08 0.78
C SER A 38 8.46 3.42 -0.53
N LEU A 39 7.60 4.47 -0.49
CA LEU A 39 6.75 4.84 -1.62
C LEU A 39 7.59 5.20 -2.85
N ARG A 40 7.50 4.38 -3.88
CA ARG A 40 8.27 4.53 -5.12
C ARG A 40 7.94 5.83 -5.85
N TYR A 41 6.67 6.22 -5.89
CA TYR A 41 6.23 7.46 -6.52
C TYR A 41 6.59 8.73 -5.72
N ALA A 42 7.03 8.61 -4.47
CA ALA A 42 7.61 9.71 -3.71
C ALA A 42 9.10 9.95 -4.05
N THR A 43 9.69 9.15 -4.94
CA THR A 43 11.06 9.23 -5.42
C THR A 43 11.08 9.21 -6.95
N GLN A 44 12.26 9.25 -7.56
CA GLN A 44 12.44 9.02 -9.01
C GLN A 44 12.53 7.53 -9.38
N ASN A 45 12.59 6.62 -8.40
CA ASN A 45 12.68 5.18 -8.61
C ASN A 45 11.32 4.57 -8.93
N ASN A 46 10.76 4.92 -10.08
CA ASN A 46 9.52 4.41 -10.66
C ASN A 46 9.56 4.56 -12.18
N PHE A 47 8.61 3.98 -12.90
CA PHE A 47 8.62 3.94 -14.38
C PHE A 47 8.58 5.32 -15.06
N THR A 48 8.15 6.37 -14.35
CA THR A 48 8.11 7.73 -14.93
C THR A 48 9.46 8.45 -14.84
N GLY A 49 10.39 7.95 -14.02
CA GLY A 49 11.65 8.61 -13.70
C GLY A 49 11.48 9.95 -12.98
N LYS A 50 10.29 10.25 -12.48
CA LYS A 50 9.95 11.53 -11.83
C LYS A 50 9.34 11.29 -10.45
N LYS A 51 9.56 12.22 -9.53
CA LYS A 51 8.82 12.28 -8.27
C LYS A 51 7.38 12.72 -8.57
N ILE A 52 6.43 11.84 -8.30
CA ILE A 52 5.00 12.06 -8.52
C ILE A 52 4.35 12.61 -7.24
N TYR A 53 4.60 11.97 -6.08
CA TYR A 53 4.04 12.38 -4.79
C TYR A 53 4.86 13.48 -4.13
N SER A 54 4.20 14.45 -3.52
CA SER A 54 4.83 15.47 -2.68
C SER A 54 5.27 14.91 -1.32
N SER A 55 4.61 13.85 -0.85
CA SER A 55 4.77 13.26 0.47
C SER A 55 5.11 11.77 0.38
N ALA A 56 5.85 11.25 1.36
CA ALA A 56 6.16 9.83 1.51
C ALA A 56 5.29 9.14 2.58
N LYS A 57 4.13 9.73 2.93
CA LYS A 57 3.17 9.13 3.88
C LYS A 57 2.27 8.13 3.18
N CYS A 58 2.14 6.95 3.77
CA CYS A 58 1.29 5.89 3.29
C CYS A 58 -0.06 5.91 3.99
N TYR A 59 -1.10 6.31 3.27
CA TYR A 59 -2.47 6.24 3.74
C TYR A 59 -3.19 5.04 3.12
N LEU A 60 -3.97 4.33 3.92
CA LEU A 60 -4.87 3.27 3.47
C LEU A 60 -6.24 3.44 4.11
N HIS A 61 -7.30 3.01 3.44
CA HIS A 61 -8.63 2.90 4.04
C HIS A 61 -8.57 1.93 5.22
N LYS A 62 -9.31 2.22 6.29
CA LYS A 62 -9.35 1.40 7.52
C LYS A 62 -9.52 -0.11 7.25
N ASP A 63 -10.35 -0.47 6.27
CA ASP A 63 -10.57 -1.89 5.93
C ASP A 63 -9.31 -2.53 5.32
N ALA A 64 -8.51 -1.76 4.56
CA ALA A 64 -7.24 -2.22 4.00
C ALA A 64 -6.16 -2.32 5.09
N VAL A 65 -6.14 -1.40 6.06
CA VAL A 65 -5.26 -1.47 7.23
C VAL A 65 -5.52 -2.74 8.03
N GLU A 66 -6.78 -3.09 8.31
CA GLU A 66 -7.11 -4.33 9.03
C GLU A 66 -6.67 -5.58 8.24
N GLY A 67 -6.81 -5.55 6.91
CA GLY A 67 -6.25 -6.60 6.06
C GLY A 67 -4.74 -6.69 6.14
N LEU A 68 -4.05 -5.55 6.13
CA LEU A 68 -2.58 -5.49 6.21
C LEU A 68 -2.08 -6.00 7.57
N LYS A 69 -2.72 -5.64 8.68
CA LYS A 69 -2.43 -6.20 10.01
C LYS A 69 -2.49 -7.73 10.01
N LYS A 70 -3.54 -8.28 9.42
CA LYS A 70 -3.69 -9.73 9.28
C LYS A 70 -2.59 -10.35 8.41
N ALA A 71 -2.22 -9.70 7.31
CA ALA A 71 -1.15 -10.16 6.44
C ALA A 71 0.20 -10.19 7.17
N VAL A 72 0.53 -9.14 7.94
CA VAL A 72 1.75 -9.06 8.76
C VAL A 72 1.78 -10.19 9.80
N SER A 73 0.65 -10.42 10.50
CA SER A 73 0.56 -11.51 11.46
C SER A 73 0.77 -12.90 10.83
N LEU A 74 0.27 -13.11 9.61
CA LEU A 74 0.50 -14.36 8.87
C LEU A 74 1.95 -14.51 8.41
N ALA A 75 2.56 -13.43 7.90
CA ALA A 75 3.95 -13.44 7.45
C ALA A 75 4.93 -13.72 8.61
N ALA A 76 4.61 -13.24 9.80
CA ALA A 76 5.41 -13.51 11.00
C ALA A 76 5.32 -14.98 11.49
N GLN A 77 4.37 -15.77 10.99
CA GLN A 77 4.18 -17.19 11.34
C GLN A 77 4.75 -18.16 10.29
N GLU A 78 5.29 -17.65 9.20
CA GLU A 78 5.97 -18.50 8.20
C GLU A 78 7.27 -19.12 8.78
N ASN A 79 7.75 -20.21 8.20
CA ASN A 79 9.00 -20.86 8.64
C ASN A 79 10.21 -19.92 8.54
N GLU A 80 10.23 -19.05 7.54
CA GLU A 80 11.15 -17.94 7.39
C GLU A 80 10.34 -16.63 7.56
N PRO A 81 10.23 -16.10 8.79
CA PRO A 81 9.39 -14.94 9.06
C PRO A 81 9.88 -13.70 8.32
N PHE A 82 8.94 -12.90 7.84
CA PHE A 82 9.22 -11.65 7.15
C PHE A 82 8.14 -10.59 7.45
N THR A 83 8.37 -9.39 6.98
CA THR A 83 7.38 -8.30 6.97
C THR A 83 7.27 -7.70 5.58
N PHE A 84 6.67 -6.52 5.46
CA PHE A 84 6.41 -5.89 4.16
C PHE A 84 7.06 -4.51 4.05
N CYS A 85 7.61 -4.24 2.85
CA CYS A 85 7.93 -2.91 2.38
C CYS A 85 6.79 -2.43 1.46
N LEU A 86 6.14 -1.33 1.81
CA LEU A 86 5.02 -0.76 1.06
C LEU A 86 5.55 0.21 0.01
N TRP A 87 5.24 -0.05 -1.26
CA TRP A 87 5.72 0.69 -2.41
C TRP A 87 4.72 1.71 -2.95
N ASP A 88 3.41 1.44 -2.80
CA ASP A 88 2.32 2.38 -3.06
C ASP A 88 1.11 2.09 -2.19
N CYS A 89 0.41 3.16 -1.81
CA CYS A 89 -0.74 3.13 -0.93
C CYS A 89 -1.91 3.92 -1.54
N TYR A 90 -2.58 4.78 -0.78
CA TYR A 90 -3.55 5.71 -1.34
C TYR A 90 -2.87 6.65 -2.33
N ARG A 91 -3.47 6.79 -3.51
CA ARG A 91 -3.03 7.63 -4.60
C ARG A 91 -4.16 8.59 -4.98
N PRO A 92 -4.05 9.89 -4.69
CA PRO A 92 -5.03 10.88 -5.15
C PRO A 92 -5.29 10.78 -6.65
N GLN A 93 -6.50 11.08 -7.09
CA GLN A 93 -6.87 11.02 -8.53
C GLN A 93 -5.98 11.90 -9.41
N ASP A 94 -5.54 13.05 -8.92
CA ASP A 94 -4.65 13.93 -9.68
C ASP A 94 -3.27 13.30 -9.90
N GLU A 95 -2.74 12.60 -8.88
CA GLU A 95 -1.49 11.86 -9.01
C GLU A 95 -1.64 10.66 -9.95
N HIS A 96 -2.78 9.99 -9.90
CA HIS A 96 -3.10 8.91 -10.84
C HIS A 96 -3.15 9.38 -12.30
N ARG A 97 -3.67 10.59 -12.56
CA ARG A 97 -3.67 11.18 -13.91
C ARG A 97 -2.27 11.40 -14.46
N LYS A 98 -1.30 11.78 -13.61
CA LYS A 98 0.11 11.92 -14.01
C LYS A 98 0.71 10.59 -14.48
N LEU A 99 0.39 9.48 -13.79
CA LEU A 99 0.82 8.14 -14.20
C LEU A 99 0.20 7.74 -15.54
N TRP A 100 -1.10 7.98 -15.73
CA TRP A 100 -1.75 7.71 -17.00
C TRP A 100 -1.15 8.53 -18.15
N GLN A 101 -0.82 9.80 -17.93
CA GLN A 101 -0.17 10.63 -18.95
C GLN A 101 1.22 10.11 -19.34
N ALA A 102 1.96 9.52 -18.39
CA ALA A 102 3.26 8.92 -18.65
C ALA A 102 3.16 7.57 -19.40
N LYS A 103 2.11 6.77 -19.11
CA LYS A 103 1.86 5.47 -19.74
C LYS A 103 0.35 5.25 -19.93
N PRO A 104 -0.24 5.69 -21.04
CA PRO A 104 -1.67 5.53 -21.31
C PRO A 104 -2.01 4.13 -21.83
N ASP A 105 -1.70 3.12 -21.02
CA ASP A 105 -1.93 1.70 -21.30
C ASP A 105 -2.84 1.09 -20.22
N PRO A 106 -4.11 0.77 -20.55
CA PRO A 106 -5.07 0.26 -19.58
C PRO A 106 -4.74 -1.14 -19.05
N SER A 107 -3.76 -1.83 -19.63
CA SER A 107 -3.28 -3.12 -19.13
C SER A 107 -2.47 -2.97 -17.84
N TYR A 108 -1.90 -1.78 -17.60
CA TYR A 108 -1.01 -1.49 -16.46
C TYR A 108 -1.49 -0.30 -15.64
N VAL A 109 -1.95 0.78 -16.27
CA VAL A 109 -2.43 1.97 -15.58
C VAL A 109 -3.94 2.10 -15.83
N ALA A 110 -4.74 2.10 -14.78
CA ALA A 110 -6.19 2.23 -14.92
C ALA A 110 -6.56 3.57 -15.58
N MET A 111 -7.54 3.54 -16.50
CA MET A 111 -8.02 4.79 -17.11
C MET A 111 -8.53 5.77 -16.03
N PRO A 112 -8.15 7.05 -16.05
CA PRO A 112 -8.53 8.03 -15.02
C PRO A 112 -10.05 8.14 -14.82
N LYS A 113 -10.84 7.96 -15.88
CA LYS A 113 -12.32 7.97 -15.80
C LYS A 113 -12.87 6.82 -14.94
N ARG A 114 -12.22 5.66 -14.93
CA ARG A 114 -12.57 4.52 -14.06
C ARG A 114 -11.99 4.67 -12.66
N GLY A 115 -10.86 5.37 -12.55
CA GLY A 115 -10.06 5.52 -11.35
C GLY A 115 -9.32 4.25 -10.95
N SER A 116 -8.31 4.41 -10.12
CA SER A 116 -7.55 3.32 -9.53
C SER A 116 -8.18 2.86 -8.20
N ARG A 117 -7.93 1.61 -7.80
CA ARG A 117 -8.27 1.13 -6.45
C ARG A 117 -7.39 1.79 -5.39
N HIS A 118 -6.16 2.19 -5.76
CA HIS A 118 -5.31 3.08 -4.94
C HIS A 118 -6.01 4.42 -4.64
N SER A 119 -6.74 5.00 -5.61
CA SER A 119 -7.50 6.24 -5.39
C SER A 119 -8.72 6.07 -4.48
N ARG A 120 -8.97 4.86 -3.98
CA ARG A 120 -9.97 4.54 -2.96
C ARG A 120 -9.34 4.18 -1.61
N GLY A 121 -8.00 4.21 -1.52
CA GLY A 121 -7.26 3.69 -0.38
C GLY A 121 -7.41 2.18 -0.16
N MET A 122 -7.84 1.47 -1.19
CA MET A 122 -8.22 0.05 -1.12
C MET A 122 -7.27 -0.88 -1.88
N ALA A 123 -6.13 -0.37 -2.33
CA ALA A 123 -5.06 -1.15 -2.90
C ALA A 123 -3.73 -0.82 -2.23
N VAL A 124 -2.84 -1.78 -2.23
CA VAL A 124 -1.46 -1.63 -1.77
C VAL A 124 -0.53 -2.36 -2.72
N ASP A 125 0.58 -1.71 -3.06
CA ASP A 125 1.72 -2.34 -3.71
C ASP A 125 2.79 -2.59 -2.66
N LEU A 126 3.26 -3.83 -2.56
CA LEU A 126 4.20 -4.23 -1.51
C LEU A 126 5.12 -5.37 -1.94
N THR A 127 6.22 -5.51 -1.22
CA THR A 127 7.12 -6.65 -1.32
C THR A 127 7.41 -7.23 0.05
N PRO A 128 7.66 -8.54 0.16
CA PRO A 128 8.26 -9.11 1.35
C PRO A 128 9.63 -8.48 1.63
N CYS A 129 9.93 -8.20 2.89
CA CYS A 129 11.24 -7.75 3.33
C CYS A 129 11.62 -8.35 4.69
N ASP A 130 12.92 -8.33 5.00
CA ASP A 130 13.40 -8.69 6.34
C ASP A 130 12.98 -7.63 7.39
N PHE A 131 13.25 -7.91 8.66
CA PHE A 131 12.93 -6.99 9.75
C PHE A 131 13.89 -5.78 9.86
N ASN A 132 14.83 -5.63 8.92
CA ASN A 132 15.65 -4.44 8.73
C ASN A 132 15.16 -3.58 7.56
N GLY A 133 14.09 -4.02 6.85
CA GLY A 133 13.52 -3.32 5.71
C GLY A 133 14.21 -3.61 4.37
N ASN A 134 15.07 -4.64 4.29
CA ASN A 134 15.68 -5.05 3.04
C ASN A 134 14.70 -5.93 2.24
N PRO A 135 14.32 -5.56 1.00
CA PRO A 135 13.43 -6.37 0.19
C PRO A 135 14.02 -7.75 -0.10
N LEU A 136 13.20 -8.79 0.04
CA LEU A 136 13.55 -10.13 -0.39
C LEU A 136 13.49 -10.22 -1.93
N LYS A 137 14.27 -11.14 -2.50
CA LYS A 137 14.31 -11.34 -3.96
C LYS A 137 12.96 -11.80 -4.47
N MET A 138 12.37 -11.04 -5.38
CA MET A 138 11.08 -11.29 -6.03
C MET A 138 11.27 -11.36 -7.56
N PRO A 139 10.23 -11.74 -8.36
CA PRO A 139 10.38 -11.96 -9.79
C PRO A 139 10.95 -10.78 -10.57
N THR A 140 10.52 -9.57 -10.24
CA THR A 140 10.94 -8.32 -10.88
C THR A 140 10.99 -7.19 -9.86
N ASP A 141 11.57 -6.05 -10.22
CA ASP A 141 11.36 -4.81 -9.48
C ASP A 141 9.95 -4.25 -9.73
N PHE A 142 9.59 -3.22 -8.97
CA PHE A 142 8.33 -2.47 -9.07
C PHE A 142 8.15 -1.89 -10.48
N ASP A 143 6.90 -1.77 -10.93
CA ASP A 143 6.54 -1.22 -12.24
C ASP A 143 7.20 -1.92 -13.44
N SER A 144 7.64 -3.17 -13.29
CA SER A 144 8.07 -3.98 -14.42
C SER A 144 6.88 -4.38 -15.27
N PHE A 145 6.86 -3.90 -16.52
CA PHE A 145 5.80 -4.19 -17.48
C PHE A 145 6.13 -5.42 -18.36
N THR A 146 6.90 -6.35 -17.79
CA THR A 146 7.29 -7.59 -18.48
C THR A 146 6.44 -8.78 -17.99
N LYS A 147 6.42 -9.86 -18.76
CA LYS A 147 5.65 -11.06 -18.40
C LYS A 147 6.15 -11.74 -17.12
N GLU A 148 7.41 -11.54 -16.75
CA GLU A 148 8.00 -12.06 -15.52
C GLU A 148 7.33 -11.47 -14.27
N ALA A 149 6.73 -10.27 -14.39
CA ALA A 149 5.95 -9.65 -13.31
C ALA A 149 4.57 -10.31 -13.11
N HIS A 150 4.11 -11.13 -14.05
CA HIS A 150 2.77 -11.70 -13.97
C HIS A 150 2.67 -12.79 -12.93
N MET A 151 1.55 -12.85 -12.22
CA MET A 151 1.23 -13.88 -11.22
C MET A 151 1.11 -15.30 -11.81
N ASP A 152 0.87 -15.42 -13.09
CA ASP A 152 0.77 -16.68 -13.84
C ASP A 152 2.04 -17.01 -14.65
N PHE A 153 3.15 -16.31 -14.40
CA PHE A 153 4.45 -16.65 -14.97
C PHE A 153 5.21 -17.59 -14.01
N TYR A 154 5.49 -18.80 -14.47
CA TYR A 154 6.07 -19.87 -13.62
C TYR A 154 7.51 -20.21 -13.95
N ASP A 155 8.09 -19.67 -15.02
CA ASP A 155 9.50 -19.88 -15.39
C ASP A 155 10.41 -18.93 -14.57
N LEU A 156 10.49 -19.21 -13.27
CA LEU A 156 11.23 -18.45 -12.26
C LEU A 156 12.12 -19.40 -11.44
N PRO A 157 13.20 -18.90 -10.82
CA PRO A 157 13.93 -19.66 -9.82
C PRO A 157 12.99 -20.16 -8.72
N ALA A 158 13.19 -21.40 -8.27
CA ALA A 158 12.28 -22.11 -7.36
C ALA A 158 12.03 -21.33 -6.04
N ASP A 159 13.06 -20.69 -5.50
CA ASP A 159 12.97 -19.86 -4.28
C ASP A 159 12.13 -18.58 -4.50
N VAL A 160 12.27 -17.95 -5.68
CA VAL A 160 11.50 -16.77 -6.06
C VAL A 160 10.03 -17.14 -6.28
N LEU A 161 9.78 -18.25 -6.98
CA LEU A 161 8.43 -18.75 -7.21
C LEU A 161 7.74 -19.07 -5.88
N ALA A 162 8.40 -19.83 -4.99
CA ALA A 162 7.86 -20.18 -3.68
C ALA A 162 7.51 -18.93 -2.86
N ARG A 163 8.37 -17.92 -2.85
CA ARG A 163 8.16 -16.66 -2.13
C ARG A 163 6.99 -15.87 -2.68
N ARG A 164 6.84 -15.79 -4.01
CA ARG A 164 5.68 -15.15 -4.66
C ARG A 164 4.37 -15.87 -4.32
N GLU A 165 4.35 -17.20 -4.35
CA GLU A 165 3.15 -17.97 -4.00
C GLU A 165 2.81 -17.84 -2.49
N THR A 166 3.82 -17.77 -1.61
CA THR A 166 3.63 -17.49 -0.18
C THR A 166 3.01 -16.09 0.01
N LEU A 167 3.55 -15.05 -0.65
CA LEU A 167 2.98 -13.71 -0.62
C LEU A 167 1.51 -13.71 -1.08
N LYS A 168 1.21 -14.33 -2.21
CA LYS A 168 -0.14 -14.45 -2.76
C LYS A 168 -1.09 -15.14 -1.78
N LYS A 169 -0.66 -16.26 -1.16
CA LYS A 169 -1.43 -16.99 -0.16
C LYS A 169 -1.74 -16.12 1.06
N ILE A 170 -0.74 -15.45 1.61
CA ILE A 170 -0.89 -14.56 2.77
C ILE A 170 -1.88 -13.44 2.48
N MET A 171 -1.68 -12.71 1.39
CA MET A 171 -2.53 -11.58 1.03
C MET A 171 -3.97 -12.00 0.75
N THR A 172 -4.18 -13.12 0.05
CA THR A 172 -5.55 -13.62 -0.21
C THR A 172 -6.25 -14.08 1.07
N THR A 173 -5.53 -14.71 2.00
CA THR A 173 -6.03 -15.09 3.33
C THR A 173 -6.34 -13.86 4.20
N ALA A 174 -5.60 -12.78 4.01
CA ALA A 174 -5.84 -11.49 4.66
C ALA A 174 -7.01 -10.68 4.05
N GLY A 175 -7.66 -11.22 3.01
CA GLY A 175 -8.85 -10.63 2.42
C GLY A 175 -8.57 -9.64 1.30
N PHE A 176 -7.43 -9.80 0.64
CA PHE A 176 -7.12 -9.12 -0.62
C PHE A 176 -7.40 -10.03 -1.83
N THR A 177 -7.34 -9.43 -3.00
CA THR A 177 -7.26 -10.10 -4.31
C THR A 177 -6.03 -9.56 -5.02
N TYR A 178 -5.43 -10.36 -5.89
CA TYR A 178 -4.29 -9.96 -6.71
C TYR A 178 -4.73 -9.61 -8.13
N THR A 179 -3.91 -8.84 -8.84
CA THR A 179 -4.03 -8.68 -10.29
C THR A 179 -3.09 -9.64 -11.02
N ARG A 180 -3.43 -10.04 -12.26
CA ARG A 180 -2.64 -11.02 -13.00
C ARG A 180 -1.28 -10.45 -13.43
N THR A 181 -1.21 -9.19 -13.78
CA THR A 181 -0.06 -8.55 -14.45
C THR A 181 1.01 -8.01 -13.51
N GLU A 182 0.76 -8.00 -12.18
CA GLU A 182 1.61 -7.33 -11.20
C GLU A 182 1.65 -8.14 -9.90
N TRP A 183 2.76 -8.82 -9.61
CA TRP A 183 2.90 -9.69 -8.43
C TRP A 183 2.85 -8.92 -7.10
N TRP A 184 3.16 -7.62 -7.11
CA TRP A 184 3.19 -6.74 -5.93
C TRP A 184 1.84 -6.12 -5.58
N HIS A 185 0.87 -6.11 -6.53
CA HIS A 185 -0.40 -5.37 -6.41
C HIS A 185 -1.52 -6.20 -5.79
N PHE A 186 -2.12 -5.66 -4.73
CA PHE A 186 -3.22 -6.31 -4.02
C PHE A 186 -4.37 -5.35 -3.73
N ASP A 187 -5.57 -5.74 -4.15
CA ASP A 187 -6.81 -5.02 -3.92
C ASP A 187 -7.56 -5.57 -2.71
N LYS A 188 -7.93 -4.75 -1.75
CA LYS A 188 -8.80 -5.16 -0.63
C LYS A 188 -10.19 -5.48 -1.14
N LYS A 189 -10.71 -6.65 -0.75
CA LYS A 189 -12.11 -7.04 -1.06
C LYS A 189 -13.07 -5.97 -0.53
N GLY A 190 -14.13 -5.69 -1.30
CA GLY A 190 -15.09 -4.62 -0.97
C GLY A 190 -14.71 -3.24 -1.53
N TRP A 191 -13.62 -3.08 -2.24
CA TRP A 191 -13.19 -1.79 -2.81
C TRP A 191 -14.25 -1.11 -3.69
N LYS A 192 -15.17 -1.87 -4.32
CA LYS A 192 -16.22 -1.33 -5.20
C LYS A 192 -17.19 -0.39 -4.48
N SER A 193 -17.39 -0.59 -3.18
CA SER A 193 -18.27 0.25 -2.35
C SER A 193 -17.63 1.55 -1.86
N LYS A 194 -16.33 1.74 -2.12
CA LYS A 194 -15.61 2.93 -1.65
C LYS A 194 -15.51 3.97 -2.77
N PRO A 195 -15.70 5.26 -2.45
CA PRO A 195 -15.61 6.33 -3.43
C PRO A 195 -14.19 6.51 -3.97
N LEU A 196 -14.06 7.10 -5.14
CA LEU A 196 -12.79 7.64 -5.61
C LEU A 196 -12.50 8.93 -4.86
N LEU A 197 -11.30 9.07 -4.35
CA LEU A 197 -10.85 10.19 -3.54
C LEU A 197 -9.78 10.99 -4.28
N ASN A 198 -9.78 12.30 -4.02
CA ASN A 198 -8.75 13.22 -4.52
C ASN A 198 -8.27 14.17 -3.40
N VAL A 199 -8.19 13.65 -2.17
CA VAL A 199 -7.67 14.42 -1.02
C VAL A 199 -6.15 14.41 -1.11
N PRO A 200 -5.49 15.59 -1.15
CA PRO A 200 -4.03 15.65 -1.16
C PRO A 200 -3.41 15.03 0.10
N ILE A 201 -2.24 14.39 -0.07
CA ILE A 201 -1.44 13.89 1.05
C ILE A 201 -0.52 15.01 1.54
N PRO A 202 -0.56 15.39 2.84
CA PRO A 202 0.19 16.48 3.42
C PRO A 202 1.70 16.20 3.52
#